data_fdbae414fb815c3d44eeae3122914bee
#
_entry.id   fdbae414fb815c3d44eeae3122914bee
#
_cell.length_a   1.000
_cell.length_b   1.000
_cell.length_c   1.000
_cell.angle_alpha   90.00
_cell.angle_beta   90.00
_cell.angle_gamma   90.00
#
_symmetry.space_group_name_H-M   'P 1'
#
loop_
_entity.id
_entity.type
_entity.pdbx_description
1 polymer ?
#
loop_
_entity_poly.entity_id
_entity_poly.type
_entity_poly.pdbx_seq_one_letter_code
_entity_poly.pdbx_strand_id
1 'polypeptide(L)'
;MPQGWSSRAPVDGDVDELIALVSTAKKAVDGSGSIEEELVTSEAVGEASWTRRQVVVMDPQGAIRVWARVHDRAAGRSNVDLTTDPALGAEVEDRLAPSVLAWAESIALRVSRGRGLGGTRLDMSVHEDDERLRGLLRDNGFTLARTWLQMRRPVEPGDVDLPTTHAREGVVVRQVNRREDGTPFAADLQAVYRMIEESFADHFNSYRESFPEFLLRLREAPGHRWDHWWIADIEVEGHWVPGGAVAAAVLPEDASGVPGTYIDYIGVHRLARGRGVAKSLLHAVIADTARRGRNRVALEVDDDSPTGADGIYASMGWVTRYRTESWHRDVRVEGTDDPVPLARLDE
;
A
#
# COMPACT_ATOMS: atom_id res chain seq x y z
N MET A 1 -5.59 -29.24 6.71
CA MET A 1 -6.73 -29.00 5.76
C MET A 1 -7.84 -30.02 6.07
N PRO A 2 -9.12 -29.62 6.01
CA PRO A 2 -10.24 -30.57 6.15
C PRO A 2 -10.26 -31.61 5.03
N GLN A 3 -10.94 -32.74 5.27
CA GLN A 3 -11.01 -33.84 4.29
C GLN A 3 -11.70 -33.38 2.99
N GLY A 4 -11.12 -33.73 1.84
CA GLY A 4 -11.62 -33.38 0.50
C GLY A 4 -11.24 -31.99 0.02
N TRP A 5 -10.67 -31.13 0.87
CA TRP A 5 -10.15 -29.84 0.47
C TRP A 5 -8.79 -29.98 -0.20
N SER A 6 -8.53 -29.12 -1.17
CA SER A 6 -7.24 -29.10 -1.90
C SER A 6 -6.70 -27.68 -2.03
N SER A 7 -5.41 -27.56 -2.35
CA SER A 7 -4.79 -26.26 -2.56
C SER A 7 -3.72 -26.32 -3.65
N ARG A 8 -3.58 -25.21 -4.40
CA ARG A 8 -2.57 -25.03 -5.44
C ARG A 8 -2.28 -23.56 -5.67
N ALA A 9 -1.28 -23.24 -6.46
CA ALA A 9 -1.13 -21.87 -6.98
C ALA A 9 -2.29 -21.52 -7.93
N PRO A 10 -2.69 -20.23 -8.02
CA PRO A 10 -3.67 -19.80 -9.01
C PRO A 10 -3.13 -19.97 -10.44
N VAL A 11 -4.04 -20.10 -11.39
CA VAL A 11 -3.76 -20.16 -12.84
C VAL A 11 -4.69 -19.20 -13.58
N ASP A 12 -4.41 -18.93 -14.85
CA ASP A 12 -5.19 -17.96 -15.65
C ASP A 12 -6.70 -18.23 -15.64
N GLY A 13 -7.10 -19.49 -15.62
CA GLY A 13 -8.51 -19.88 -15.57
C GLY A 13 -9.22 -19.59 -14.26
N ASP A 14 -8.51 -19.16 -13.22
CA ASP A 14 -9.08 -18.85 -11.89
C ASP A 14 -9.46 -17.36 -11.76
N VAL A 15 -9.03 -16.51 -12.69
CA VAL A 15 -9.12 -15.04 -12.55
C VAL A 15 -10.55 -14.57 -12.29
N ASP A 16 -11.52 -15.02 -13.07
CA ASP A 16 -12.91 -14.62 -12.91
C ASP A 16 -13.48 -15.04 -11.54
N GLU A 17 -13.11 -16.24 -11.05
CA GLU A 17 -13.53 -16.73 -9.76
C GLU A 17 -12.86 -15.95 -8.60
N LEU A 18 -11.60 -15.57 -8.77
CA LEU A 18 -10.88 -14.73 -7.81
C LEU A 18 -11.45 -13.31 -7.76
N ILE A 19 -11.81 -12.72 -8.88
CA ILE A 19 -12.51 -11.43 -8.97
C ILE A 19 -13.83 -11.51 -8.19
N ALA A 20 -14.63 -12.54 -8.44
CA ALA A 20 -15.90 -12.76 -7.76
C ALA A 20 -15.70 -12.96 -6.24
N LEU A 21 -14.69 -13.73 -5.83
CA LEU A 21 -14.35 -13.97 -4.42
C LEU A 21 -13.97 -12.66 -3.71
N VAL A 22 -13.06 -11.87 -4.29
CA VAL A 22 -12.61 -10.59 -3.71
C VAL A 22 -13.78 -9.60 -3.62
N SER A 23 -14.58 -9.48 -4.67
CA SER A 23 -15.77 -8.61 -4.69
C SER A 23 -16.79 -9.01 -3.61
N THR A 24 -17.06 -10.31 -3.48
CA THR A 24 -18.02 -10.83 -2.49
C THR A 24 -17.51 -10.62 -1.06
N ALA A 25 -16.23 -10.89 -0.81
CA ALA A 25 -15.60 -10.67 0.49
C ALA A 25 -15.65 -9.19 0.87
N LYS A 26 -15.27 -8.30 -0.06
CA LYS A 26 -15.32 -6.85 0.17
C LYS A 26 -16.74 -6.35 0.42
N LYS A 27 -17.72 -6.85 -0.34
CA LYS A 27 -19.13 -6.49 -0.14
C LYS A 27 -19.65 -6.90 1.25
N ALA A 28 -19.18 -8.02 1.77
CA ALA A 28 -19.57 -8.47 3.12
C ALA A 28 -19.01 -7.55 4.22
N VAL A 29 -17.88 -6.87 3.98
CA VAL A 29 -17.22 -5.98 4.93
C VAL A 29 -17.72 -4.54 4.79
N ASP A 30 -17.65 -3.94 3.61
CA ASP A 30 -17.91 -2.51 3.39
C ASP A 30 -19.21 -2.20 2.64
N GLY A 31 -19.93 -3.23 2.23
CA GLY A 31 -21.22 -3.13 1.50
C GLY A 31 -21.08 -2.76 0.03
N SER A 32 -19.91 -2.37 -0.45
CA SER A 32 -19.73 -1.87 -1.84
C SER A 32 -19.44 -2.99 -2.84
N GLY A 33 -18.55 -3.91 -2.50
CA GLY A 33 -18.05 -4.94 -3.40
C GLY A 33 -17.29 -4.39 -4.62
N SER A 34 -17.04 -3.08 -4.68
CA SER A 34 -16.29 -2.46 -5.77
C SER A 34 -14.80 -2.77 -5.63
N ILE A 35 -14.22 -3.41 -6.63
CA ILE A 35 -12.82 -3.84 -6.67
C ILE A 35 -12.16 -3.36 -7.95
N GLU A 36 -10.85 -3.42 -7.98
CA GLU A 36 -10.02 -3.20 -9.16
C GLU A 36 -9.69 -4.55 -9.79
N GLU A 37 -10.46 -4.96 -10.82
CA GLU A 37 -10.30 -6.26 -11.48
C GLU A 37 -8.92 -6.43 -12.12
N GLU A 38 -8.36 -5.34 -12.68
CA GLU A 38 -7.00 -5.35 -13.24
C GLU A 38 -5.95 -5.64 -12.16
N LEU A 39 -6.13 -5.14 -10.93
CA LEU A 39 -5.24 -5.43 -9.82
C LEU A 39 -5.33 -6.90 -9.41
N VAL A 40 -6.54 -7.45 -9.28
CA VAL A 40 -6.75 -8.87 -8.97
C VAL A 40 -6.08 -9.75 -10.02
N THR A 41 -6.26 -9.42 -11.31
CA THR A 41 -5.64 -10.14 -12.43
C THR A 41 -4.11 -10.04 -12.37
N SER A 42 -3.58 -8.82 -12.16
CA SER A 42 -2.13 -8.60 -12.06
C SER A 42 -1.52 -9.37 -10.90
N GLU A 43 -2.17 -9.38 -9.73
CA GLU A 43 -1.71 -10.12 -8.57
C GLU A 43 -1.82 -11.63 -8.73
N ALA A 44 -2.90 -12.13 -9.34
CA ALA A 44 -3.10 -13.57 -9.50
C ALA A 44 -2.13 -14.20 -10.50
N VAL A 45 -1.99 -13.61 -11.69
CA VAL A 45 -1.27 -14.21 -12.83
C VAL A 45 -0.42 -13.22 -13.64
N GLY A 46 -0.56 -11.90 -13.43
CA GLY A 46 0.18 -10.86 -14.14
C GLY A 46 1.51 -10.50 -13.48
N GLU A 47 2.04 -9.30 -13.75
CA GLU A 47 3.36 -8.84 -13.28
C GLU A 47 3.47 -8.81 -11.76
N ALA A 48 2.41 -8.41 -11.05
CA ALA A 48 2.42 -8.38 -9.60
C ALA A 48 2.50 -9.79 -8.97
N SER A 49 2.18 -10.86 -9.70
CA SER A 49 2.34 -12.24 -9.24
C SER A 49 3.79 -12.64 -9.03
N TRP A 50 4.75 -11.99 -9.72
CA TRP A 50 6.17 -12.37 -9.70
C TRP A 50 6.81 -12.14 -8.33
N THR A 51 6.34 -11.14 -7.59
CA THR A 51 6.85 -10.78 -6.26
C THR A 51 6.03 -11.41 -5.13
N ARG A 52 4.99 -12.16 -5.46
CA ARG A 52 4.11 -12.83 -4.52
C ARG A 52 4.27 -14.35 -4.55
N ARG A 53 4.00 -14.99 -3.42
CA ARG A 53 3.75 -16.43 -3.33
C ARG A 53 2.30 -16.60 -2.95
N GLN A 54 1.58 -17.48 -3.65
CA GLN A 54 0.13 -17.53 -3.60
C GLN A 54 -0.39 -18.95 -3.48
N VAL A 55 -1.53 -19.08 -2.83
CA VAL A 55 -2.29 -20.33 -2.78
C VAL A 55 -3.79 -20.02 -2.85
N VAL A 56 -4.49 -20.78 -3.68
CA VAL A 56 -5.95 -20.93 -3.62
C VAL A 56 -6.31 -22.20 -2.91
N VAL A 57 -7.34 -22.14 -2.06
CA VAL A 57 -7.88 -23.30 -1.34
C VAL A 57 -9.29 -23.55 -1.86
N MET A 58 -9.48 -24.78 -2.34
CA MET A 58 -10.72 -25.22 -2.98
C MET A 58 -11.47 -26.22 -2.10
N ASP A 59 -12.79 -26.08 -2.11
CA ASP A 59 -13.68 -27.03 -1.45
C ASP A 59 -13.76 -28.40 -2.20
N PRO A 60 -14.46 -29.41 -1.65
CA PRO A 60 -14.59 -30.71 -2.32
C PRO A 60 -15.31 -30.68 -3.68
N GLN A 61 -15.99 -29.57 -4.00
CA GLN A 61 -16.66 -29.34 -5.28
C GLN A 61 -15.73 -28.63 -6.29
N GLY A 62 -14.54 -28.21 -5.86
CA GLY A 62 -13.54 -27.56 -6.67
C GLY A 62 -13.69 -26.02 -6.72
N ALA A 63 -14.62 -25.44 -5.95
CA ALA A 63 -14.79 -23.99 -5.89
C ALA A 63 -13.72 -23.35 -5.00
N ILE A 64 -13.14 -22.21 -5.44
CA ILE A 64 -12.17 -21.44 -4.68
C ILE A 64 -12.87 -20.72 -3.51
N ARG A 65 -12.44 -21.04 -2.29
CA ARG A 65 -13.00 -20.48 -1.07
C ARG A 65 -12.04 -19.58 -0.30
N VAL A 66 -10.74 -19.73 -0.55
CA VAL A 66 -9.72 -18.88 0.07
C VAL A 66 -8.64 -18.57 -0.94
N TRP A 67 -8.18 -17.33 -0.96
CA TRP A 67 -7.00 -16.90 -1.67
C TRP A 67 -6.04 -16.22 -0.71
N ALA A 68 -4.87 -16.80 -0.51
CA ALA A 68 -3.81 -16.24 0.33
C ALA A 68 -2.60 -15.86 -0.51
N ARG A 69 -2.03 -14.70 -0.20
CA ARG A 69 -0.85 -14.13 -0.87
C ARG A 69 0.17 -13.73 0.17
N VAL A 70 1.43 -13.97 -0.10
CA VAL A 70 2.57 -13.47 0.69
C VAL A 70 3.46 -12.66 -0.24
N HIS A 71 3.57 -11.38 0.05
CA HIS A 71 4.40 -10.43 -0.68
C HIS A 71 5.63 -10.07 0.16
N ASP A 72 6.81 -10.29 -0.38
CA ASP A 72 8.07 -9.86 0.23
C ASP A 72 8.22 -8.33 0.14
N ARG A 73 8.18 -7.67 1.29
CA ARG A 73 8.29 -6.20 1.39
C ARG A 73 9.70 -5.75 1.77
N ALA A 74 10.70 -6.60 1.53
CA ALA A 74 12.08 -6.32 1.91
C ALA A 74 12.30 -6.11 3.43
N ALA A 75 13.54 -5.86 3.83
CA ALA A 75 13.93 -5.45 5.19
C ALA A 75 13.26 -6.21 6.34
N GLY A 76 12.93 -7.49 6.13
CA GLY A 76 12.36 -8.36 7.18
C GLY A 76 10.86 -8.20 7.36
N ARG A 77 10.12 -7.72 6.35
CA ARG A 77 8.64 -7.67 6.35
C ARG A 77 8.06 -8.51 5.21
N SER A 78 6.97 -9.19 5.53
CA SER A 78 6.17 -9.95 4.56
C SER A 78 4.71 -9.56 4.72
N ASN A 79 4.13 -8.91 3.71
CA ASN A 79 2.68 -8.67 3.71
C ASN A 79 1.97 -9.99 3.43
N VAL A 80 0.92 -10.23 4.17
CA VAL A 80 0.02 -11.38 3.98
C VAL A 80 -1.37 -10.84 3.71
N ASP A 81 -1.91 -11.21 2.55
CA ASP A 81 -3.28 -10.91 2.18
C ASP A 81 -4.08 -12.20 2.22
N LEU A 82 -5.22 -12.17 2.89
CA LEU A 82 -6.13 -13.30 3.03
C LEU A 82 -7.52 -12.87 2.61
N THR A 83 -8.03 -13.50 1.56
CA THR A 83 -9.41 -13.33 1.10
C THR A 83 -10.15 -14.65 1.32
N THR A 84 -11.22 -14.61 2.11
CA THR A 84 -12.04 -15.78 2.45
C THR A 84 -13.46 -15.57 1.97
N ASP A 85 -14.07 -16.60 1.41
CA ASP A 85 -15.49 -16.57 1.03
C ASP A 85 -16.37 -16.35 2.28
N PRO A 86 -17.15 -15.27 2.34
CA PRO A 86 -18.03 -15.00 3.48
C PRO A 86 -19.10 -16.07 3.71
N ALA A 87 -19.40 -16.87 2.69
CA ALA A 87 -20.34 -17.98 2.79
C ALA A 87 -19.78 -19.21 3.53
N LEU A 88 -18.46 -19.24 3.82
CA LEU A 88 -17.89 -20.26 4.68
C LEU A 88 -18.46 -20.12 6.09
N GLY A 89 -18.97 -21.25 6.61
CA GLY A 89 -19.37 -21.30 8.02
C GLY A 89 -18.15 -21.18 8.94
N ALA A 90 -18.33 -20.54 10.10
CA ALA A 90 -17.26 -20.31 11.07
C ALA A 90 -16.48 -21.60 11.42
N GLU A 91 -17.15 -22.72 11.60
CA GLU A 91 -16.50 -24.01 11.89
C GLU A 91 -15.51 -24.46 10.80
N VAL A 92 -15.82 -24.20 9.53
CA VAL A 92 -14.92 -24.56 8.41
C VAL A 92 -13.76 -23.60 8.37
N GLU A 93 -14.02 -22.31 8.54
CA GLU A 93 -12.99 -21.28 8.55
C GLU A 93 -12.01 -21.48 9.71
N ASP A 94 -12.49 -21.74 10.92
CA ASP A 94 -11.65 -22.02 12.09
C ASP A 94 -10.70 -23.22 11.88
N ARG A 95 -11.10 -24.15 11.02
CA ARG A 95 -10.23 -25.29 10.64
C ARG A 95 -9.26 -24.96 9.50
N LEU A 96 -9.63 -24.07 8.58
CA LEU A 96 -8.80 -23.69 7.45
C LEU A 96 -7.75 -22.63 7.81
N ALA A 97 -8.13 -21.63 8.57
CA ALA A 97 -7.32 -20.46 8.86
C ALA A 97 -5.94 -20.80 9.47
N PRO A 98 -5.83 -21.69 10.49
CA PRO A 98 -4.53 -22.04 11.01
C PRO A 98 -3.61 -22.68 9.96
N SER A 99 -4.17 -23.50 9.05
CA SER A 99 -3.39 -24.13 7.97
C SER A 99 -2.92 -23.12 6.94
N VAL A 100 -3.76 -22.14 6.59
CA VAL A 100 -3.41 -21.08 5.63
C VAL A 100 -2.39 -20.11 6.23
N LEU A 101 -2.56 -19.72 7.49
CA LEU A 101 -1.60 -18.86 8.18
C LEU A 101 -0.26 -19.56 8.40
N ALA A 102 -0.25 -20.86 8.72
CA ALA A 102 0.99 -21.67 8.81
C ALA A 102 1.69 -21.76 7.44
N TRP A 103 0.93 -21.89 6.36
CA TRP A 103 1.50 -21.82 5.01
C TRP A 103 2.14 -20.46 4.76
N ALA A 104 1.43 -19.34 5.04
CA ALA A 104 1.94 -17.99 4.86
C ALA A 104 3.22 -17.75 5.67
N GLU A 105 3.27 -18.21 6.93
CA GLU A 105 4.45 -18.17 7.78
C GLU A 105 5.61 -18.95 7.16
N SER A 106 5.37 -20.17 6.68
CA SER A 106 6.40 -21.01 6.05
C SER A 106 7.01 -20.34 4.81
N ILE A 107 6.19 -19.64 4.02
CA ILE A 107 6.65 -18.88 2.86
C ILE A 107 7.49 -17.67 3.31
N ALA A 108 6.99 -16.88 4.24
CA ALA A 108 7.68 -15.71 4.76
C ALA A 108 9.05 -16.06 5.37
N LEU A 109 9.13 -17.15 6.15
CA LEU A 109 10.39 -17.65 6.69
C LEU A 109 11.35 -18.15 5.60
N ARG A 110 10.84 -18.73 4.52
CA ARG A 110 11.67 -19.14 3.37
C ARG A 110 12.28 -17.94 2.66
N VAL A 111 11.48 -16.87 2.46
CA VAL A 111 11.95 -15.61 1.89
C VAL A 111 13.01 -14.99 2.80
N SER A 112 12.75 -14.92 4.11
CA SER A 112 13.68 -14.42 5.11
C SER A 112 15.03 -15.14 5.08
N ARG A 113 15.02 -16.48 5.06
CA ARG A 113 16.25 -17.28 4.90
C ARG A 113 16.99 -16.97 3.62
N GLY A 114 16.26 -16.83 2.50
CA GLY A 114 16.86 -16.46 1.20
C GLY A 114 17.55 -15.10 1.21
N ARG A 115 17.10 -14.18 2.07
CA ARG A 115 17.70 -12.87 2.32
C ARG A 115 18.78 -12.90 3.42
N GLY A 116 19.06 -14.04 4.03
CA GLY A 116 20.01 -14.15 5.14
C GLY A 116 19.52 -13.55 6.45
N LEU A 117 18.20 -13.37 6.61
CA LEU A 117 17.58 -12.82 7.83
C LEU A 117 17.19 -13.96 8.77
N GLY A 118 17.29 -13.73 10.09
CA GLY A 118 16.92 -14.69 11.13
C GLY A 118 15.42 -14.73 11.46
N GLY A 119 14.62 -13.90 10.80
CA GLY A 119 13.17 -13.84 10.99
C GLY A 119 12.52 -12.80 10.11
N THR A 120 11.20 -12.70 10.19
CA THR A 120 10.42 -11.68 9.46
C THR A 120 9.20 -11.29 10.27
N ARG A 121 8.64 -10.16 9.95
CA ARG A 121 7.34 -9.70 10.44
C ARG A 121 6.28 -10.02 9.41
N LEU A 122 5.26 -10.76 9.82
CA LEU A 122 4.02 -10.89 9.04
C LEU A 122 3.17 -9.66 9.29
N ASP A 123 2.73 -9.03 8.21
CA ASP A 123 1.91 -7.83 8.20
C ASP A 123 0.60 -8.11 7.50
N MET A 124 -0.53 -7.78 8.14
CA MET A 124 -1.86 -7.90 7.54
C MET A 124 -2.62 -6.59 7.70
N SER A 125 -3.26 -6.14 6.62
CA SER A 125 -4.17 -4.98 6.65
C SER A 125 -5.61 -5.47 6.73
N VAL A 126 -6.38 -4.91 7.67
CA VAL A 126 -7.75 -5.31 7.97
C VAL A 126 -8.66 -4.10 7.99
N HIS A 127 -9.83 -4.19 7.37
CA HIS A 127 -10.86 -3.14 7.47
C HIS A 127 -11.45 -3.09 8.88
N GLU A 128 -11.75 -1.89 9.40
CA GLU A 128 -12.25 -1.71 10.78
C GLU A 128 -13.55 -2.49 11.07
N ASP A 129 -14.37 -2.74 10.06
CA ASP A 129 -15.63 -3.50 10.19
C ASP A 129 -15.46 -5.02 10.00
N ASP A 130 -14.25 -5.50 9.68
CA ASP A 130 -14.00 -6.94 9.52
C ASP A 130 -13.69 -7.60 10.86
N GLU A 131 -14.70 -7.69 11.73
CA GLU A 131 -14.58 -8.32 13.04
C GLU A 131 -14.15 -9.79 12.96
N ARG A 132 -14.54 -10.47 11.88
CA ARG A 132 -14.21 -11.89 11.67
C ARG A 132 -12.70 -12.07 11.47
N LEU A 133 -12.09 -11.32 10.55
CA LEU A 133 -10.66 -11.38 10.32
C LEU A 133 -9.88 -10.87 11.54
N ARG A 134 -10.34 -9.81 12.20
CA ARG A 134 -9.73 -9.30 13.44
C ARG A 134 -9.71 -10.37 14.55
N GLY A 135 -10.80 -11.10 14.74
CA GLY A 135 -10.90 -12.23 15.67
C GLY A 135 -9.90 -13.32 15.32
N LEU A 136 -9.91 -13.77 14.06
CA LEU A 136 -9.03 -14.78 13.55
C LEU A 136 -7.54 -14.41 13.75
N LEU A 137 -7.15 -13.18 13.46
CA LEU A 137 -5.77 -12.73 13.64
C LEU A 137 -5.37 -12.73 15.11
N ARG A 138 -6.22 -12.24 16.00
CA ARG A 138 -5.99 -12.24 17.44
C ARG A 138 -5.76 -13.66 17.97
N ASP A 139 -6.62 -14.61 17.56
CA ASP A 139 -6.55 -16.01 17.98
C ASP A 139 -5.31 -16.74 17.44
N ASN A 140 -4.71 -16.20 16.36
CA ASN A 140 -3.47 -16.71 15.77
C ASN A 140 -2.21 -15.90 16.13
N GLY A 141 -2.28 -15.10 17.20
CA GLY A 141 -1.12 -14.44 17.80
C GLY A 141 -0.66 -13.15 17.10
N PHE A 142 -1.49 -12.57 16.23
CA PHE A 142 -1.25 -11.23 15.71
C PHE A 142 -1.67 -10.18 16.72
N THR A 143 -1.00 -9.05 16.69
CA THR A 143 -1.31 -7.88 17.53
C THR A 143 -1.59 -6.67 16.66
N LEU A 144 -2.57 -5.85 17.05
CA LEU A 144 -2.84 -4.58 16.43
C LEU A 144 -1.64 -3.64 16.65
N ALA A 145 -1.07 -3.13 15.58
CA ALA A 145 0.10 -2.26 15.62
C ALA A 145 -0.22 -0.80 15.26
N ARG A 146 -1.11 -0.58 14.29
CA ARG A 146 -1.48 0.76 13.79
C ARG A 146 -2.90 0.80 13.27
N THR A 147 -3.47 2.00 13.31
CA THR A 147 -4.72 2.35 12.65
C THR A 147 -4.46 3.42 11.60
N TRP A 148 -5.01 3.24 10.42
CA TRP A 148 -4.85 4.12 9.27
C TRP A 148 -6.17 4.76 8.90
N LEU A 149 -6.20 6.07 8.81
CA LEU A 149 -7.35 6.81 8.30
C LEU A 149 -7.32 6.77 6.76
N GLN A 150 -8.32 6.15 6.15
CA GLN A 150 -8.50 6.15 4.71
C GLN A 150 -9.26 7.42 4.33
N MET A 151 -8.52 8.43 3.89
CA MET A 151 -9.05 9.76 3.64
C MET A 151 -9.33 9.99 2.16
N ARG A 152 -10.39 10.75 1.89
CA ARG A 152 -10.79 11.14 0.54
C ARG A 152 -11.18 12.61 0.50
N ARG A 153 -10.78 13.31 -0.57
CA ARG A 153 -11.22 14.65 -0.91
C ARG A 153 -11.93 14.63 -2.27
N PRO A 154 -13.16 15.15 -2.39
CA PRO A 154 -13.78 15.38 -3.69
C PRO A 154 -12.97 16.43 -4.45
N VAL A 155 -12.96 16.31 -5.79
CA VAL A 155 -12.29 17.26 -6.69
C VAL A 155 -13.33 17.86 -7.61
N GLU A 156 -13.33 19.20 -7.68
CA GLU A 156 -14.24 20.00 -8.48
C GLU A 156 -13.51 20.67 -9.65
N PRO A 157 -14.22 21.06 -10.72
CA PRO A 157 -13.58 21.72 -11.86
C PRO A 157 -12.78 22.99 -11.49
N GLY A 158 -13.21 23.74 -10.48
CA GLY A 158 -12.51 24.92 -9.99
C GLY A 158 -11.18 24.62 -9.29
N ASP A 159 -10.93 23.38 -8.90
CA ASP A 159 -9.65 22.99 -8.28
C ASP A 159 -8.47 23.05 -9.27
N VAL A 160 -8.72 23.15 -10.56
CA VAL A 160 -7.68 23.36 -11.59
C VAL A 160 -6.84 24.62 -11.34
N ASP A 161 -7.44 25.63 -10.72
CA ASP A 161 -6.83 26.92 -10.44
C ASP A 161 -6.20 26.98 -9.04
N LEU A 162 -6.17 25.86 -8.31
CA LEU A 162 -5.49 25.80 -7.03
C LEU A 162 -4.03 26.22 -7.19
N PRO A 163 -3.57 27.14 -6.35
CA PRO A 163 -2.24 27.69 -6.49
C PRO A 163 -1.19 26.63 -6.11
N THR A 164 -0.51 26.13 -7.12
CA THR A 164 0.69 25.29 -6.95
C THR A 164 1.88 26.08 -6.39
N THR A 165 1.74 27.40 -6.32
CA THR A 165 2.75 28.39 -5.92
C THR A 165 2.47 29.06 -4.57
N HIS A 166 1.60 28.53 -3.71
CA HIS A 166 1.48 28.99 -2.31
C HIS A 166 2.69 28.62 -1.44
N ALA A 167 3.66 28.01 -2.06
CA ALA A 167 4.97 27.88 -1.47
C ALA A 167 5.51 29.28 -1.16
N ARG A 168 6.07 29.44 0.04
CA ARG A 168 6.84 30.62 0.40
C ARG A 168 7.94 30.83 -0.65
N GLU A 169 8.42 32.06 -0.79
CA GLU A 169 9.58 32.37 -1.62
C GLU A 169 10.67 31.31 -1.46
N GLY A 170 11.26 30.84 -2.57
CA GLY A 170 12.25 29.80 -2.58
C GLY A 170 11.70 28.36 -2.53
N VAL A 171 10.47 28.11 -3.00
CA VAL A 171 9.92 26.77 -3.22
C VAL A 171 9.29 26.69 -4.62
N VAL A 172 9.64 25.65 -5.38
CA VAL A 172 9.08 25.36 -6.72
C VAL A 172 8.60 23.92 -6.78
N VAL A 173 7.34 23.70 -7.16
CA VAL A 173 6.79 22.37 -7.39
C VAL A 173 6.75 22.07 -8.87
N ARG A 174 7.31 20.93 -9.25
CA ARG A 174 7.34 20.44 -10.64
C ARG A 174 7.05 18.95 -10.72
N GLN A 175 6.56 18.48 -11.85
CA GLN A 175 6.55 17.03 -12.13
C GLN A 175 7.97 16.51 -12.26
N VAL A 176 8.14 15.19 -12.07
CA VAL A 176 9.39 14.51 -12.44
C VAL A 176 9.66 14.72 -13.93
N ASN A 177 10.91 15.03 -14.28
CA ASN A 177 11.31 15.19 -15.67
C ASN A 177 11.29 13.84 -16.38
N ARG A 178 10.78 13.83 -17.60
CA ARG A 178 10.64 12.63 -18.43
C ARG A 178 11.26 12.84 -19.80
N ARG A 179 11.71 11.74 -20.39
CA ARG A 179 12.14 11.68 -21.78
C ARG A 179 10.93 11.73 -22.71
N GLU A 180 11.17 11.82 -24.01
CA GLU A 180 10.12 11.82 -25.04
C GLU A 180 9.28 10.54 -25.02
N ASP A 181 9.85 9.40 -24.63
CA ASP A 181 9.17 8.11 -24.47
C ASP A 181 8.36 8.00 -23.16
N GLY A 182 8.30 9.06 -22.35
CA GLY A 182 7.62 9.11 -21.07
C GLY A 182 8.43 8.54 -19.90
N THR A 183 9.60 7.96 -20.13
CA THR A 183 10.45 7.41 -19.07
C THR A 183 11.07 8.54 -18.23
N PRO A 184 10.96 8.51 -16.89
CA PRO A 184 11.53 9.54 -16.04
C PRO A 184 13.08 9.47 -16.01
N PHE A 185 13.69 10.61 -15.70
CA PHE A 185 15.14 10.63 -15.45
C PHE A 185 15.46 9.99 -14.10
N ALA A 186 16.48 9.15 -14.07
CA ALA A 186 16.89 8.44 -12.86
C ALA A 186 17.19 9.37 -11.68
N ALA A 187 17.74 10.56 -11.95
CA ALA A 187 18.02 11.56 -10.92
C ALA A 187 16.76 12.01 -10.16
N ASP A 188 15.65 12.23 -10.88
CA ASP A 188 14.37 12.61 -10.26
C ASP A 188 13.76 11.44 -9.49
N LEU A 189 13.81 10.20 -10.02
CA LEU A 189 13.33 9.02 -9.29
C LEU A 189 14.11 8.80 -7.98
N GLN A 190 15.44 8.96 -8.03
CA GLN A 190 16.28 8.87 -6.84
C GLN A 190 16.00 10.03 -5.86
N ALA A 191 15.66 11.22 -6.35
CA ALA A 191 15.26 12.34 -5.50
C ALA A 191 13.94 12.03 -4.79
N VAL A 192 12.92 11.53 -5.50
CA VAL A 192 11.65 11.11 -4.91
C VAL A 192 11.87 10.03 -3.85
N TYR A 193 12.61 8.97 -4.19
CA TYR A 193 12.93 7.89 -3.26
C TYR A 193 13.58 8.42 -1.97
N ARG A 194 14.64 9.25 -2.09
CA ARG A 194 15.33 9.81 -0.93
C ARG A 194 14.42 10.71 -0.07
N MET A 195 13.59 11.56 -0.71
CA MET A 195 12.68 12.44 0.03
C MET A 195 11.66 11.64 0.83
N ILE A 196 11.16 10.55 0.27
CA ILE A 196 10.23 9.66 0.97
C ILE A 196 10.95 8.95 2.11
N GLU A 197 12.08 8.28 1.84
CA GLU A 197 12.86 7.55 2.85
C GLU A 197 13.26 8.45 4.03
N GLU A 198 13.80 9.65 3.77
CA GLU A 198 14.22 10.58 4.82
C GLU A 198 13.03 11.15 5.61
N SER A 199 11.87 11.32 4.96
CA SER A 199 10.66 11.82 5.62
C SER A 199 10.06 10.79 6.58
N PHE A 200 10.24 9.52 6.31
CA PHE A 200 9.75 8.40 7.12
C PHE A 200 10.82 7.79 8.03
N ALA A 201 12.07 8.30 8.00
CA ALA A 201 13.17 7.79 8.83
C ALA A 201 12.87 7.86 10.34
N ASP A 202 12.10 8.84 10.77
CA ASP A 202 11.68 9.03 12.16
C ASP A 202 10.39 8.26 12.52
N HIS A 203 9.78 7.55 11.54
CA HIS A 203 8.58 6.76 11.78
C HIS A 203 8.92 5.43 12.45
N PHE A 204 8.12 5.04 13.43
CA PHE A 204 8.25 3.84 14.27
C PHE A 204 8.46 2.52 13.49
N ASN A 205 8.03 2.43 12.26
CA ASN A 205 8.14 1.25 11.39
C ASN A 205 8.94 1.55 10.12
N SER A 206 9.94 2.41 10.19
CA SER A 206 10.80 2.66 9.04
C SER A 206 11.59 1.39 8.71
N TYR A 207 11.11 0.60 7.77
CA TYR A 207 11.93 -0.36 7.07
C TYR A 207 12.34 0.29 5.74
N ARG A 208 13.57 0.06 5.34
CA ARG A 208 14.09 0.65 4.12
C ARG A 208 14.05 -0.36 2.99
N GLU A 209 13.25 -0.05 1.99
CA GLU A 209 13.38 -0.73 0.70
C GLU A 209 14.62 -0.20 -0.01
N SER A 210 15.29 -1.02 -0.79
CA SER A 210 16.26 -0.51 -1.75
C SER A 210 15.55 0.27 -2.87
N PHE A 211 16.26 1.16 -3.52
CA PHE A 211 15.69 1.93 -4.64
C PHE A 211 15.03 1.06 -5.73
N PRO A 212 15.64 -0.07 -6.18
CA PRO A 212 14.98 -0.97 -7.11
C PRO A 212 13.67 -1.61 -6.56
N GLU A 213 13.64 -2.00 -5.29
CA GLU A 213 12.45 -2.59 -4.66
C GLU A 213 11.31 -1.57 -4.57
N PHE A 214 11.62 -0.34 -4.18
CA PHE A 214 10.67 0.78 -4.17
C PHE A 214 10.05 1.00 -5.55
N LEU A 215 10.87 1.08 -6.60
CA LEU A 215 10.38 1.27 -7.97
C LEU A 215 9.54 0.08 -8.46
N LEU A 216 10.00 -1.15 -8.22
CA LEU A 216 9.28 -2.35 -8.64
C LEU A 216 7.89 -2.38 -8.02
N ARG A 217 7.80 -2.18 -6.71
CA ARG A 217 6.53 -2.21 -5.98
C ARG A 217 5.52 -1.19 -6.49
N LEU A 218 5.95 0.04 -6.77
CA LEU A 218 5.04 1.07 -7.30
C LEU A 218 4.62 0.80 -8.73
N ARG A 219 5.49 0.18 -9.54
CA ARG A 219 5.16 -0.18 -10.92
C ARG A 219 4.21 -1.36 -11.07
N GLU A 220 4.14 -2.25 -10.08
CA GLU A 220 3.23 -3.40 -10.09
C GLU A 220 1.75 -2.98 -10.10
N ALA A 221 1.42 -1.80 -9.58
CA ALA A 221 0.05 -1.31 -9.54
C ALA A 221 -0.41 -0.90 -10.95
N PRO A 222 -1.57 -1.41 -11.45
CA PRO A 222 -2.10 -1.05 -12.78
C PRO A 222 -2.31 0.45 -12.96
N GLY A 223 -2.64 1.15 -11.88
CA GLY A 223 -2.82 2.62 -11.84
C GLY A 223 -1.54 3.44 -11.88
N HIS A 224 -0.36 2.78 -11.87
CA HIS A 224 0.93 3.48 -11.88
C HIS A 224 1.12 4.35 -13.14
N ARG A 225 1.55 5.61 -12.92
CA ARG A 225 1.86 6.57 -13.99
C ARG A 225 2.97 7.50 -13.55
N TRP A 226 4.05 7.59 -14.31
CA TRP A 226 5.18 8.47 -14.00
C TRP A 226 4.80 9.95 -14.01
N ASP A 227 3.82 10.37 -14.76
CA ASP A 227 3.32 11.74 -14.84
C ASP A 227 2.41 12.15 -13.68
N HIS A 228 2.33 11.30 -12.65
CA HIS A 228 1.62 11.55 -11.40
C HIS A 228 2.59 11.76 -10.21
N TRP A 229 3.87 12.00 -10.50
CA TRP A 229 4.89 12.21 -9.49
C TRP A 229 5.42 13.63 -9.53
N TRP A 230 5.57 14.26 -8.37
CA TRP A 230 6.06 15.64 -8.24
C TRP A 230 7.20 15.74 -7.23
N ILE A 231 8.06 16.73 -7.46
CA ILE A 231 9.14 17.13 -6.57
C ILE A 231 8.90 18.60 -6.21
N ALA A 232 9.07 18.93 -4.92
CA ALA A 232 9.20 20.32 -4.48
C ALA A 232 10.69 20.60 -4.27
N ASP A 233 11.26 21.42 -5.12
CA ASP A 233 12.61 21.95 -4.95
C ASP A 233 12.56 23.18 -4.03
N ILE A 234 13.53 23.29 -3.12
CA ILE A 234 13.70 24.42 -2.21
C ILE A 234 15.05 25.09 -2.42
N GLU A 235 15.06 26.41 -2.26
CA GLU A 235 16.31 27.16 -2.28
C GLU A 235 16.99 27.09 -0.90
N VAL A 236 18.23 26.64 -0.90
CA VAL A 236 19.12 26.58 0.28
C VAL A 236 20.47 27.18 -0.13
N GLU A 237 20.87 28.28 0.50
CA GLU A 237 22.16 28.94 0.23
C GLU A 237 22.40 29.24 -1.26
N GLY A 238 21.34 29.67 -1.99
CA GLY A 238 21.42 29.98 -3.42
C GLY A 238 21.39 28.77 -4.35
N HIS A 239 21.19 27.56 -3.83
CA HIS A 239 21.11 26.32 -4.61
C HIS A 239 19.72 25.68 -4.49
N TRP A 240 19.21 25.15 -5.60
CA TRP A 240 17.96 24.40 -5.62
C TRP A 240 18.22 22.95 -5.29
N VAL A 241 17.55 22.43 -4.26
CA VAL A 241 17.66 21.03 -3.82
C VAL A 241 16.26 20.45 -3.56
N PRO A 242 16.03 19.15 -3.76
CA PRO A 242 14.78 18.50 -3.40
C PRO A 242 14.46 18.70 -1.91
N GLY A 243 13.27 19.19 -1.61
CA GLY A 243 12.77 19.44 -0.25
C GLY A 243 11.52 18.65 0.09
N GLY A 244 10.92 17.98 -0.91
CA GLY A 244 9.78 17.09 -0.72
C GLY A 244 9.38 16.43 -2.01
N ALA A 245 8.59 15.37 -1.91
CA ALA A 245 8.09 14.65 -3.07
C ALA A 245 6.71 14.04 -2.80
N VAL A 246 5.96 13.79 -3.86
CA VAL A 246 4.72 13.01 -3.86
C VAL A 246 4.74 12.03 -5.02
N ALA A 247 4.41 10.78 -4.73
CA ALA A 247 4.15 9.73 -5.71
C ALA A 247 2.66 9.38 -5.65
N ALA A 248 2.00 9.39 -6.79
CA ALA A 248 0.58 9.08 -6.90
C ALA A 248 0.30 8.16 -8.08
N ALA A 249 -0.86 7.52 -8.03
CA ALA A 249 -1.37 6.60 -9.03
C ALA A 249 -2.82 6.93 -9.42
N VAL A 250 -3.31 6.29 -10.46
CA VAL A 250 -4.72 6.38 -10.86
C VAL A 250 -5.53 5.45 -9.97
N LEU A 251 -6.61 5.95 -9.36
CA LEU A 251 -7.66 5.11 -8.78
C LEU A 251 -8.65 4.69 -9.87
N PRO A 252 -9.13 3.44 -9.82
CA PRO A 252 -10.18 2.99 -10.73
C PRO A 252 -11.44 3.84 -10.63
N GLU A 253 -12.33 3.68 -11.58
CA GLU A 253 -13.63 4.31 -11.61
C GLU A 253 -14.44 3.94 -10.35
N ASP A 254 -15.16 4.91 -9.82
CA ASP A 254 -16.16 4.65 -8.78
C ASP A 254 -17.55 4.46 -9.39
N ALA A 255 -18.58 4.38 -8.55
CA ALA A 255 -19.97 4.22 -8.99
C ALA A 255 -20.47 5.31 -9.97
N SER A 256 -19.73 6.42 -10.11
CA SER A 256 -20.04 7.47 -11.09
C SER A 256 -19.39 7.23 -12.46
N GLY A 257 -18.58 6.16 -12.61
CA GLY A 257 -17.81 5.88 -13.83
C GLY A 257 -16.62 6.83 -14.01
N VAL A 258 -16.18 7.53 -12.96
CA VAL A 258 -15.09 8.50 -13.03
C VAL A 258 -13.90 8.01 -12.21
N PRO A 259 -12.68 7.98 -12.79
CA PRO A 259 -11.48 7.60 -12.05
C PRO A 259 -11.08 8.67 -11.02
N GLY A 260 -10.21 8.29 -10.10
CA GLY A 260 -9.61 9.16 -9.11
C GLY A 260 -8.09 9.21 -9.19
N THR A 261 -7.48 9.81 -8.18
CA THR A 261 -6.03 9.77 -7.93
C THR A 261 -5.79 9.27 -6.51
N TYR A 262 -4.83 8.38 -6.33
CA TYR A 262 -4.36 7.93 -5.01
C TYR A 262 -2.95 8.44 -4.77
N ILE A 263 -2.71 9.00 -3.59
CA ILE A 263 -1.37 9.39 -3.15
C ILE A 263 -0.79 8.22 -2.39
N ASP A 264 0.18 7.51 -3.03
CA ASP A 264 0.90 6.40 -2.41
C ASP A 264 1.84 6.91 -1.31
N TYR A 265 2.55 8.00 -1.60
CA TYR A 265 3.51 8.62 -0.68
C TYR A 265 3.56 10.13 -0.86
N ILE A 266 3.64 10.83 0.26
CA ILE A 266 4.03 12.23 0.32
C ILE A 266 5.04 12.42 1.44
N GLY A 267 6.18 13.01 1.13
CA GLY A 267 7.24 13.24 2.09
C GLY A 267 7.80 14.66 1.99
N VAL A 268 8.13 15.25 3.16
CA VAL A 268 8.75 16.57 3.25
C VAL A 268 9.98 16.48 4.13
N HIS A 269 11.13 16.77 3.53
CA HIS A 269 12.40 16.78 4.22
C HIS A 269 12.40 17.80 5.38
N ARG A 270 13.09 17.49 6.47
CA ARG A 270 13.14 18.34 7.67
C ARG A 270 13.56 19.80 7.38
N LEU A 271 14.47 20.04 6.46
CA LEU A 271 14.90 21.39 6.04
C LEU A 271 13.82 22.20 5.31
N ALA A 272 12.79 21.54 4.80
CA ALA A 272 11.67 22.14 4.09
C ALA A 272 10.41 22.31 4.96
N ARG A 273 10.44 21.83 6.20
CA ARG A 273 9.30 21.96 7.14
C ARG A 273 9.01 23.42 7.42
N GLY A 274 7.74 23.76 7.59
CA GLY A 274 7.28 25.13 7.83
C GLY A 274 7.31 26.06 6.60
N ARG A 275 7.77 25.58 5.41
CA ARG A 275 7.81 26.35 4.16
C ARG A 275 6.58 26.14 3.25
N GLY A 276 5.57 25.38 3.71
CA GLY A 276 4.35 25.13 2.94
C GLY A 276 4.47 24.02 1.89
N VAL A 277 5.58 23.26 1.85
CA VAL A 277 5.89 22.26 0.82
C VAL A 277 4.82 21.19 0.72
N ALA A 278 4.36 20.59 1.86
CA ALA A 278 3.33 19.55 1.83
C ALA A 278 2.05 20.07 1.16
N LYS A 279 1.59 21.27 1.53
CA LYS A 279 0.38 21.87 0.98
C LYS A 279 0.52 22.14 -0.52
N SER A 280 1.69 22.61 -0.96
CA SER A 280 1.95 22.88 -2.39
C SER A 280 1.97 21.59 -3.22
N LEU A 281 2.55 20.50 -2.69
CA LEU A 281 2.52 19.18 -3.33
C LEU A 281 1.08 18.65 -3.43
N LEU A 282 0.29 18.75 -2.35
CA LEU A 282 -1.12 18.36 -2.36
C LEU A 282 -1.94 19.18 -3.36
N HIS A 283 -1.74 20.51 -3.43
CA HIS A 283 -2.40 21.34 -4.44
C HIS A 283 -2.02 20.93 -5.86
N ALA A 284 -0.75 20.59 -6.12
CA ALA A 284 -0.32 20.12 -7.43
C ALA A 284 -1.06 18.85 -7.84
N VAL A 285 -1.18 17.86 -6.94
CA VAL A 285 -1.93 16.62 -7.18
C VAL A 285 -3.42 16.90 -7.40
N ILE A 286 -4.04 17.72 -6.56
CA ILE A 286 -5.47 18.04 -6.67
C ILE A 286 -5.76 18.78 -8.00
N ALA A 287 -4.96 19.80 -8.34
CA ALA A 287 -5.11 20.53 -9.58
C ALA A 287 -4.89 19.65 -10.83
N ASP A 288 -3.92 18.72 -10.78
CA ASP A 288 -3.71 17.75 -11.86
C ASP A 288 -4.88 16.78 -11.99
N THR A 289 -5.41 16.31 -10.87
CA THR A 289 -6.62 15.47 -10.81
C THR A 289 -7.82 16.18 -11.47
N ALA A 290 -8.03 17.45 -11.17
CA ALA A 290 -9.07 18.28 -11.79
C ALA A 290 -8.85 18.45 -13.30
N ARG A 291 -7.61 18.76 -13.74
CA ARG A 291 -7.25 18.88 -15.16
C ARG A 291 -7.51 17.62 -15.96
N ARG A 292 -7.38 16.47 -15.33
CA ARG A 292 -7.66 15.15 -15.93
C ARG A 292 -9.13 14.75 -15.87
N GLY A 293 -10.01 15.61 -15.35
CA GLY A 293 -11.45 15.34 -15.24
C GLY A 293 -11.79 14.26 -14.21
N ARG A 294 -10.94 14.02 -13.23
CA ARG A 294 -11.17 13.04 -12.16
C ARG A 294 -11.92 13.68 -10.99
N ASN A 295 -12.67 12.86 -10.25
CA ASN A 295 -13.62 13.36 -9.25
C ASN A 295 -13.11 13.33 -7.81
N ARG A 296 -11.92 12.74 -7.55
CA ARG A 296 -11.40 12.57 -6.19
C ARG A 296 -9.91 12.36 -6.11
N VAL A 297 -9.36 12.72 -4.95
CA VAL A 297 -8.03 12.30 -4.49
C VAL A 297 -8.20 11.53 -3.18
N ALA A 298 -7.47 10.42 -3.01
CA ALA A 298 -7.47 9.61 -1.80
C ALA A 298 -6.04 9.36 -1.31
N LEU A 299 -5.91 9.07 -0.01
CA LEU A 299 -4.67 8.68 0.65
C LEU A 299 -4.98 7.94 1.95
N GLU A 300 -3.97 7.31 2.53
CA GLU A 300 -4.01 6.87 3.92
C GLU A 300 -3.05 7.68 4.80
N VAL A 301 -3.40 7.84 6.07
CA VAL A 301 -2.55 8.50 7.08
C VAL A 301 -2.66 7.78 8.41
N ASP A 302 -1.55 7.69 9.14
CA ASP A 302 -1.49 7.12 10.49
C ASP A 302 -2.38 7.95 11.44
N ASP A 303 -3.34 7.32 12.12
CA ASP A 303 -4.25 7.95 13.09
C ASP A 303 -3.47 8.56 14.28
N ASP A 304 -2.35 7.94 14.64
CA ASP A 304 -1.41 8.41 15.68
C ASP A 304 -0.23 9.22 15.11
N SER A 305 -0.40 9.88 13.95
CA SER A 305 0.69 10.61 13.30
C SER A 305 1.26 11.71 14.22
N PRO A 306 2.54 11.62 14.60
CA PRO A 306 3.16 12.62 15.48
C PRO A 306 3.27 14.01 14.83
N THR A 307 3.06 14.09 13.53
CA THR A 307 3.14 15.35 12.75
C THR A 307 1.80 16.08 12.65
N GLY A 308 0.69 15.49 13.13
CA GLY A 308 -0.65 16.04 12.96
C GLY A 308 -1.05 16.19 11.50
N ALA A 309 -0.60 15.26 10.65
CA ALA A 309 -0.85 15.32 9.20
C ALA A 309 -2.33 15.27 8.86
N ASP A 310 -3.12 14.53 9.64
CA ASP A 310 -4.59 14.46 9.55
C ASP A 310 -5.23 15.86 9.63
N GLY A 311 -4.75 16.73 10.52
CA GLY A 311 -5.20 18.11 10.64
C GLY A 311 -4.90 18.96 9.38
N ILE A 312 -3.77 18.71 8.71
CA ILE A 312 -3.46 19.38 7.43
C ILE A 312 -4.47 18.94 6.37
N TYR A 313 -4.70 17.63 6.24
CA TYR A 313 -5.66 17.10 5.29
C TYR A 313 -7.09 17.61 5.56
N ALA A 314 -7.55 17.55 6.81
CA ALA A 314 -8.87 18.06 7.19
C ALA A 314 -9.03 19.54 6.82
N SER A 315 -8.01 20.38 7.04
CA SER A 315 -8.02 21.80 6.66
C SER A 315 -8.10 22.06 5.16
N MET A 316 -7.82 21.04 4.34
CA MET A 316 -7.87 21.08 2.88
C MET A 316 -9.12 20.36 2.31
N GLY A 317 -10.10 20.01 3.15
CA GLY A 317 -11.36 19.39 2.72
C GLY A 317 -11.31 17.87 2.57
N TRP A 318 -10.32 17.22 3.15
CA TRP A 318 -10.27 15.76 3.21
C TRP A 318 -11.15 15.26 4.35
N VAL A 319 -11.79 14.10 4.12
CA VAL A 319 -12.63 13.42 5.11
C VAL A 319 -12.23 11.96 5.22
N THR A 320 -12.21 11.44 6.44
CA THR A 320 -12.03 9.99 6.67
C THR A 320 -13.28 9.26 6.22
N ARG A 321 -13.09 8.23 5.39
CA ARG A 321 -14.18 7.39 4.86
C ARG A 321 -14.36 6.12 5.69
N TYR A 322 -13.26 5.49 6.05
CA TYR A 322 -13.17 4.29 6.88
C TYR A 322 -11.75 4.20 7.45
N ARG A 323 -11.52 3.22 8.31
CA ARG A 323 -10.20 2.91 8.85
C ARG A 323 -9.76 1.53 8.42
N THR A 324 -8.45 1.36 8.32
CA THR A 324 -7.82 0.05 8.23
C THR A 324 -6.82 -0.12 9.38
N GLU A 325 -6.60 -1.35 9.76
CA GLU A 325 -5.73 -1.72 10.87
C GLU A 325 -4.57 -2.56 10.36
N SER A 326 -3.35 -2.25 10.77
CA SER A 326 -2.18 -3.10 10.55
C SER A 326 -2.02 -4.05 11.74
N TRP A 327 -2.04 -5.34 11.46
CA TRP A 327 -1.83 -6.41 12.43
C TRP A 327 -0.51 -7.10 12.14
N HIS A 328 0.30 -7.28 13.20
CA HIS A 328 1.66 -7.80 13.09
C HIS A 328 1.84 -9.09 13.89
N ARG A 329 2.67 -9.99 13.35
CA ARG A 329 3.21 -11.13 14.08
C ARG A 329 4.67 -11.36 13.67
N ASP A 330 5.58 -11.29 14.62
CA ASP A 330 7.00 -11.60 14.39
C ASP A 330 7.20 -13.11 14.41
N VAL A 331 7.91 -13.63 13.39
CA VAL A 331 8.26 -15.03 13.26
C VAL A 331 9.76 -15.19 13.06
N ARG A 332 10.35 -16.27 13.61
CA ARG A 332 11.79 -16.50 13.59
C ARG A 332 12.14 -17.78 12.83
N VAL A 333 13.31 -17.74 12.20
CA VAL A 333 13.92 -18.94 11.62
C VAL A 333 14.44 -19.80 12.77
N GLU A 334 13.98 -21.07 12.87
CA GLU A 334 14.47 -22.01 13.88
C GLU A 334 15.99 -22.17 13.79
N GLY A 335 16.66 -22.27 14.97
CA GLY A 335 18.11 -22.46 15.08
C GLY A 335 18.94 -21.16 15.14
N THR A 336 18.29 -20.00 15.24
CA THR A 336 18.97 -18.73 15.54
C THR A 336 18.68 -18.35 16.99
N ASP A 337 19.62 -18.64 17.92
CA ASP A 337 19.50 -18.29 19.35
C ASP A 337 19.66 -16.80 19.65
N ASP A 338 20.21 -16.03 18.74
CA ASP A 338 20.30 -14.58 18.87
C ASP A 338 19.01 -13.90 18.39
N PRO A 339 18.53 -12.88 19.12
CA PRO A 339 17.56 -11.95 18.57
C PRO A 339 18.22 -11.22 17.42
N VAL A 340 18.11 -11.82 16.22
CA VAL A 340 18.54 -11.11 15.00
C VAL A 340 17.65 -9.87 14.96
N PRO A 341 18.20 -8.66 15.06
CA PRO A 341 17.42 -7.45 14.94
C PRO A 341 16.71 -7.53 13.61
N LEU A 342 15.39 -7.32 13.62
CA LEU A 342 14.63 -7.01 12.43
C LEU A 342 15.41 -5.88 11.74
N ALA A 343 16.10 -6.19 10.65
CA ALA A 343 17.09 -5.39 9.96
C ALA A 343 17.55 -4.15 10.74
N ARG A 344 18.72 -4.18 11.36
CA ARG A 344 19.37 -2.94 11.77
C ARG A 344 19.64 -2.13 10.52
N LEU A 345 18.96 -1.02 10.43
CA LEU A 345 19.07 -0.08 9.32
C LEU A 345 20.25 0.89 9.48
N ASP A 346 21.26 0.52 10.27
CA ASP A 346 22.36 1.39 10.72
C ASP A 346 23.71 1.01 10.12
N GLU A 347 23.77 0.44 8.92
CA GLU A 347 25.02 0.38 8.13
C GLU A 347 24.79 0.79 6.68
#